data_f8c281a9f97659bf4b815fbb6eba8852
#
_entry.id   f8c281a9f97659bf4b815fbb6eba8852
#
_cell.length_a   1.000
_cell.length_b   1.000
_cell.length_c   1.000
_cell.angle_alpha   90.00
_cell.angle_beta   90.00
_cell.angle_gamma   90.00
#
_symmetry.space_group_name_H-M   'P 1'
#
loop_
_entity.id
_entity.type
_entity.pdbx_description
1 polymer ?
#
loop_
_entity_poly.entity_id
_entity_poly.type
_entity_poly.pdbx_seq_one_letter_code
_entity_poly.pdbx_strand_id
1 'polypeptide(L)'
;MKKTILLICLLITGVLYAQENFLSIKLSQGHPRYLTDNKGKAETQKLIKEEPWAQEVFEKLKQRTDRYADRGPEWLTSRLQMYWKTHATEVYIKGEYYDHAGGEKAPAPTVMYTGARSHATNYVRPKLEDLKPYQEDARGMYLANGTLEGRPYEWVNISKTGNIIQSINVEILGIARDAAFLWWMTGEKKYADLAASVFDTYMTGIYYRNLPKDLNYGHQQTLVGMSSFEVIHEDAVNALVPLYDFLYDYLKTDKADKMDIYAGAFKKWADNIIDNGVPHNNWNLMQARYIMSIGMILEPDASYPDKKGGEYYIDYVLNRSSIRQWSLKQLADYGYDTETGIWAECPGYSQVVIGDYTDMVTIFDRNLGMDLRFPS
;
A
#
# COMPACT_ATOMS: atom_id res chain seq x y z
N MET A 1 17.30 44.12 34.72
CA MET A 1 15.87 43.83 34.45
C MET A 1 15.44 44.11 33.00
N LYS A 2 15.72 45.26 32.38
CA LYS A 2 15.27 45.52 30.98
C LYS A 2 15.87 44.61 29.90
N LYS A 3 17.12 44.14 30.05
CA LYS A 3 17.75 43.19 29.09
C LYS A 3 17.21 41.76 29.18
N THR A 4 16.78 41.34 30.35
CA THR A 4 16.21 39.98 30.55
C THR A 4 14.78 39.89 30.00
N ILE A 5 14.01 40.97 30.09
CA ILE A 5 12.65 41.01 29.52
C ILE A 5 12.70 41.01 27.99
N LEU A 6 13.68 41.65 27.37
CA LEU A 6 13.85 41.68 25.92
C LEU A 6 14.22 40.28 25.37
N LEU A 7 15.03 39.52 26.11
CA LEU A 7 15.42 38.16 25.73
C LEU A 7 14.25 37.16 25.82
N ILE A 8 13.39 37.33 26.84
CA ILE A 8 12.17 36.52 27.01
C ILE A 8 11.14 36.82 25.91
N CYS A 9 10.97 38.11 25.56
CA CYS A 9 10.09 38.48 24.45
C CYS A 9 10.61 37.97 23.09
N LEU A 10 11.91 37.93 22.83
CA LEU A 10 12.50 37.37 21.63
C LEU A 10 12.37 35.83 21.58
N LEU A 11 12.47 35.15 22.72
CA LEU A 11 12.23 33.72 22.81
C LEU A 11 10.75 33.36 22.61
N ILE A 12 9.84 34.18 23.17
CA ILE A 12 8.38 33.95 23.01
C ILE A 12 7.95 34.26 21.57
N THR A 13 8.48 35.31 20.93
CA THR A 13 8.21 35.58 19.52
C THR A 13 8.84 34.51 18.59
N GLY A 14 10.04 34.03 18.90
CA GLY A 14 10.66 32.92 18.16
C GLY A 14 9.88 31.60 18.25
N VAL A 15 9.29 31.30 19.43
CA VAL A 15 8.42 30.13 19.61
C VAL A 15 7.06 30.33 18.94
N LEU A 16 6.53 31.56 18.92
CA LEU A 16 5.28 31.87 18.20
C LEU A 16 5.47 31.88 16.68
N TYR A 17 6.63 32.30 16.16
CA TYR A 17 6.94 32.18 14.72
C TYR A 17 7.22 30.78 14.25
N ALA A 18 7.61 29.86 15.15
CA ALA A 18 7.72 28.42 14.83
C ALA A 18 6.37 27.69 14.84
N GLN A 19 5.29 28.37 15.23
CA GLN A 19 3.94 27.82 15.31
C GLN A 19 3.02 28.31 14.17
N GLU A 20 3.50 29.16 13.28
CA GLU A 20 2.75 29.65 12.12
C GLU A 20 3.22 28.95 10.86
N ASN A 21 2.49 27.98 10.48
CA ASN A 21 2.09 27.43 9.18
C ASN A 21 1.87 25.91 9.22
N PHE A 22 1.23 25.41 10.27
CA PHE A 22 0.52 24.15 10.12
C PHE A 22 -0.69 24.43 9.23
N LEU A 23 -0.54 24.18 7.94
CA LEU A 23 -1.69 24.05 7.05
C LEU A 23 -2.66 23.11 7.75
N SER A 24 -3.84 23.62 8.13
CA SER A 24 -4.84 22.77 8.79
C SER A 24 -5.29 21.73 7.79
N ILE A 25 -4.75 20.52 7.93
CA ILE A 25 -5.12 19.38 7.10
C ILE A 25 -6.58 19.09 7.41
N LYS A 26 -7.44 19.21 6.40
CA LYS A 26 -8.87 18.89 6.49
C LYS A 26 -9.17 17.85 5.43
N LEU A 27 -9.34 16.62 5.88
CA LEU A 27 -9.78 15.55 5.01
C LEU A 27 -11.21 15.80 4.51
N SER A 28 -11.44 15.47 3.26
CA SER A 28 -12.79 15.44 2.69
C SER A 28 -13.67 14.49 3.48
N GLN A 29 -14.94 14.89 3.66
CA GLN A 29 -15.93 14.00 4.29
C GLN A 29 -16.41 12.94 3.30
N GLY A 30 -16.55 11.71 3.80
CA GLY A 30 -17.04 10.58 3.01
C GLY A 30 -15.99 9.90 2.15
N HIS A 31 -16.42 8.88 1.43
CA HIS A 31 -15.62 8.05 0.52
C HIS A 31 -16.36 7.84 -0.80
N PRO A 32 -15.67 7.61 -1.92
CA PRO A 32 -14.22 7.68 -2.06
C PRO A 32 -13.69 9.11 -1.96
N ARG A 33 -12.42 9.26 -1.59
CA ARG A 33 -11.76 10.56 -1.48
C ARG A 33 -10.27 10.54 -1.85
N TYR A 34 -9.72 9.38 -2.19
CA TYR A 34 -8.31 9.26 -2.58
C TYR A 34 -8.11 9.59 -4.07
N LEU A 35 -8.62 8.76 -4.97
CA LEU A 35 -8.47 8.95 -6.42
C LEU A 35 -9.58 9.78 -7.04
N THR A 36 -10.73 9.85 -6.41
CA THR A 36 -11.93 10.55 -6.89
C THR A 36 -12.91 10.77 -5.75
N ASP A 37 -14.01 11.42 -6.05
CA ASP A 37 -15.14 11.63 -5.14
C ASP A 37 -16.48 11.36 -5.84
N ASN A 38 -17.59 11.65 -5.16
CA ASN A 38 -18.93 11.46 -5.73
C ASN A 38 -19.24 12.37 -6.92
N LYS A 39 -18.56 13.52 -7.09
CA LYS A 39 -18.66 14.33 -8.30
C LYS A 39 -17.95 13.65 -9.45
N GLY A 40 -16.75 13.15 -9.21
CA GLY A 40 -15.98 12.38 -10.16
C GLY A 40 -16.72 11.14 -10.67
N LYS A 41 -17.60 10.54 -9.84
CA LYS A 41 -18.47 9.45 -10.30
C LYS A 41 -19.37 9.87 -11.46
N ALA A 42 -20.08 10.99 -11.31
CA ALA A 42 -20.97 11.48 -12.33
C ALA A 42 -20.22 11.88 -13.61
N GLU A 43 -19.06 12.50 -13.46
CA GLU A 43 -18.16 12.86 -14.57
C GLU A 43 -17.66 11.63 -15.30
N THR A 44 -17.21 10.60 -14.55
CA THR A 44 -16.77 9.32 -15.13
C THR A 44 -17.90 8.59 -15.86
N GLN A 45 -19.11 8.57 -15.29
CA GLN A 45 -20.27 7.99 -15.94
C GLN A 45 -20.62 8.71 -17.25
N LYS A 46 -20.52 10.05 -17.27
CA LYS A 46 -20.72 10.85 -18.45
C LYS A 46 -19.64 10.53 -19.50
N LEU A 47 -18.36 10.49 -19.09
CA LEU A 47 -17.24 10.17 -19.97
C LEU A 47 -17.40 8.79 -20.64
N ILE A 48 -17.75 7.77 -19.85
CA ILE A 48 -18.01 6.42 -20.37
C ILE A 48 -19.14 6.41 -21.40
N LYS A 49 -20.17 7.25 -21.20
CA LYS A 49 -21.31 7.34 -22.11
C LYS A 49 -20.98 8.09 -23.42
N GLU A 50 -20.17 9.12 -23.35
CA GLU A 50 -19.93 10.06 -24.45
C GLU A 50 -18.66 9.72 -25.26
N GLU A 51 -17.65 9.10 -24.64
CA GLU A 51 -16.34 8.86 -25.25
C GLU A 51 -16.11 7.37 -25.55
N PRO A 52 -15.94 6.99 -26.83
CA PRO A 52 -15.77 5.59 -27.22
C PRO A 52 -14.58 4.90 -26.56
N TRP A 53 -13.47 5.61 -26.35
CA TRP A 53 -12.29 5.04 -25.68
C TRP A 53 -12.57 4.72 -24.21
N ALA A 54 -13.32 5.58 -23.52
CA ALA A 54 -13.66 5.36 -22.11
C ALA A 54 -14.66 4.21 -21.97
N GLN A 55 -15.62 4.09 -22.87
CA GLN A 55 -16.51 2.95 -22.97
C GLN A 55 -15.74 1.65 -23.16
N GLU A 56 -14.81 1.62 -24.12
CA GLU A 56 -14.00 0.42 -24.41
C GLU A 56 -13.16 0.00 -23.18
N VAL A 57 -12.55 0.95 -22.48
CA VAL A 57 -11.77 0.69 -21.25
C VAL A 57 -12.66 0.12 -20.16
N PHE A 58 -13.82 0.73 -19.95
CA PHE A 58 -14.79 0.27 -18.93
C PHE A 58 -15.30 -1.14 -19.22
N GLU A 59 -15.68 -1.43 -20.47
CA GLU A 59 -16.16 -2.76 -20.87
C GLU A 59 -15.06 -3.84 -20.74
N LYS A 60 -13.83 -3.54 -21.10
CA LYS A 60 -12.69 -4.44 -20.90
C LYS A 60 -12.45 -4.72 -19.41
N LEU A 61 -12.52 -3.69 -18.57
CA LEU A 61 -12.42 -3.83 -17.13
C LEU A 61 -13.54 -4.74 -16.60
N LYS A 62 -14.77 -4.47 -17.00
CA LYS A 62 -15.95 -5.24 -16.61
C LYS A 62 -15.82 -6.71 -17.04
N GLN A 63 -15.51 -6.99 -18.30
CA GLN A 63 -15.34 -8.34 -18.80
C GLN A 63 -14.24 -9.12 -18.06
N ARG A 64 -13.13 -8.46 -17.73
CA ARG A 64 -12.06 -9.08 -16.96
C ARG A 64 -12.51 -9.45 -15.56
N THR A 65 -13.24 -8.56 -14.90
CA THR A 65 -13.70 -8.75 -13.52
C THR A 65 -14.85 -9.74 -13.44
N ASP A 66 -15.78 -9.74 -14.40
CA ASP A 66 -16.92 -10.68 -14.47
C ASP A 66 -16.47 -12.13 -14.47
N ARG A 67 -15.36 -12.45 -15.12
CA ARG A 67 -14.79 -13.81 -15.11
C ARG A 67 -14.59 -14.37 -13.71
N TYR A 68 -14.36 -13.52 -12.74
CA TYR A 68 -14.12 -13.89 -11.34
C TYR A 68 -15.37 -13.67 -10.47
N ALA A 69 -16.08 -12.55 -10.68
CA ALA A 69 -17.29 -12.25 -9.93
C ALA A 69 -18.40 -13.30 -10.15
N ASP A 70 -18.54 -13.80 -11.37
CA ASP A 70 -19.55 -14.81 -11.71
C ASP A 70 -19.22 -16.20 -11.14
N ARG A 71 -17.99 -16.42 -10.67
CA ARG A 71 -17.58 -17.66 -9.95
C ARG A 71 -17.89 -17.62 -8.46
N GLY A 72 -18.30 -16.46 -7.96
CA GLY A 72 -18.52 -16.21 -6.54
C GLY A 72 -17.24 -15.78 -5.79
N PRO A 73 -17.41 -15.08 -4.66
CA PRO A 73 -16.31 -14.43 -3.94
C PRO A 73 -15.25 -15.42 -3.44
N GLU A 74 -15.64 -16.60 -2.97
CA GLU A 74 -14.73 -17.59 -2.42
C GLU A 74 -13.77 -18.17 -3.47
N TRP A 75 -14.15 -18.16 -4.75
CA TRP A 75 -13.29 -18.71 -5.78
C TRP A 75 -11.96 -17.97 -5.86
N LEU A 76 -11.99 -16.63 -5.86
CA LEU A 76 -10.78 -15.82 -5.93
C LEU A 76 -10.08 -15.75 -4.57
N THR A 77 -10.84 -15.52 -3.50
CA THR A 77 -10.31 -15.40 -2.13
C THR A 77 -9.55 -16.65 -1.70
N SER A 78 -10.04 -17.85 -2.06
CA SER A 78 -9.36 -19.10 -1.71
C SER A 78 -8.00 -19.27 -2.37
N ARG A 79 -7.68 -18.48 -3.40
CA ARG A 79 -6.40 -18.52 -4.12
C ARG A 79 -5.37 -17.52 -3.63
N LEU A 80 -5.71 -16.69 -2.64
CA LEU A 80 -4.70 -15.92 -1.93
C LEU A 80 -3.64 -16.90 -1.39
N GLN A 81 -2.39 -16.62 -1.73
CA GLN A 81 -1.28 -17.48 -1.36
C GLN A 81 -0.80 -17.13 0.04
N MET A 82 -0.81 -18.05 0.92
CA MET A 82 -0.48 -17.99 2.35
C MET A 82 -1.71 -18.13 3.25
N TYR A 83 -1.45 -18.41 4.54
CA TYR A 83 -2.50 -18.56 5.56
C TYR A 83 -3.00 -17.20 6.08
N TRP A 84 -3.80 -16.53 5.26
CA TRP A 84 -4.41 -15.25 5.64
C TRP A 84 -5.43 -15.36 6.77
N LYS A 85 -5.89 -16.56 7.07
CA LYS A 85 -6.84 -16.84 8.16
C LYS A 85 -6.17 -17.18 9.49
N THR A 86 -4.84 -17.29 9.55
CA THR A 86 -4.11 -17.56 10.78
C THR A 86 -3.56 -16.29 11.40
N HIS A 87 -3.54 -16.26 12.72
CA HIS A 87 -3.03 -15.14 13.50
C HIS A 87 -1.58 -15.36 13.97
N ALA A 88 -1.05 -16.55 13.79
CA ALA A 88 0.21 -16.96 14.40
C ALA A 88 1.34 -16.92 13.36
N THR A 89 1.67 -15.72 12.88
CA THR A 89 2.73 -15.58 11.88
C THR A 89 3.80 -14.61 12.36
N GLU A 90 4.95 -15.14 12.76
CA GLU A 90 6.16 -14.37 13.01
C GLU A 90 7.18 -14.69 11.91
N VAL A 91 7.72 -13.66 11.30
CA VAL A 91 8.75 -13.79 10.28
C VAL A 91 10.01 -13.11 10.76
N TYR A 92 11.12 -13.82 10.69
CA TYR A 92 12.44 -13.30 11.01
C TYR A 92 13.29 -13.27 9.75
N ILE A 93 14.10 -12.25 9.64
CA ILE A 93 15.06 -12.09 8.56
C ILE A 93 16.44 -12.48 9.07
N LYS A 94 17.12 -13.32 8.32
CA LYS A 94 18.48 -13.73 8.62
C LYS A 94 19.35 -13.66 7.37
N GLY A 95 20.21 -12.68 7.28
CA GLY A 95 20.99 -12.42 6.09
C GLY A 95 20.11 -12.00 4.92
N GLU A 96 20.27 -12.66 3.78
CA GLU A 96 19.44 -12.44 2.59
C GLU A 96 18.18 -13.31 2.58
N TYR A 97 17.94 -14.06 3.64
CA TYR A 97 16.87 -15.03 3.72
C TYR A 97 15.92 -14.66 4.87
N TYR A 98 14.65 -14.90 4.63
CA TYR A 98 13.66 -14.89 5.68
C TYR A 98 13.68 -16.20 6.41
N ASP A 99 13.69 -16.15 7.73
CA ASP A 99 13.58 -17.32 8.59
C ASP A 99 12.30 -17.24 9.41
N HIS A 100 11.80 -18.39 9.79
CA HIS A 100 10.54 -18.55 10.46
C HIS A 100 10.77 -19.04 11.88
N ALA A 101 10.76 -18.14 12.84
CA ALA A 101 10.88 -18.51 14.25
C ALA A 101 9.50 -18.62 14.90
N GLY A 102 9.36 -19.54 15.85
CA GLY A 102 8.06 -19.89 16.44
C GLY A 102 7.18 -20.65 15.45
N GLY A 103 7.82 -21.41 14.55
CA GLY A 103 7.20 -22.13 13.46
C GLY A 103 6.07 -23.08 13.86
N GLU A 104 6.02 -23.51 15.10
CA GLU A 104 4.92 -24.30 15.64
C GLU A 104 3.59 -23.55 15.66
N LYS A 105 3.63 -22.22 15.59
CA LYS A 105 2.44 -21.36 15.58
C LYS A 105 2.12 -20.80 14.21
N ALA A 106 3.07 -20.82 13.30
CA ALA A 106 2.90 -20.29 11.98
C ALA A 106 2.94 -21.44 10.97
N PRO A 107 1.92 -21.60 10.13
CA PRO A 107 1.74 -22.80 9.32
C PRO A 107 2.81 -23.01 8.24
N ALA A 108 3.44 -21.96 7.77
CA ALA A 108 4.54 -22.06 6.82
C ALA A 108 5.39 -20.81 6.86
N PRO A 109 6.66 -20.86 6.42
CA PRO A 109 7.41 -19.65 6.15
C PRO A 109 6.61 -18.82 5.16
N THR A 110 6.35 -17.59 5.55
CA THR A 110 5.41 -16.77 4.84
C THR A 110 5.88 -16.52 3.44
N VAL A 111 7.05 -16.03 3.24
CA VAL A 111 7.74 -15.98 1.95
C VAL A 111 9.21 -15.96 2.23
N MET A 112 9.94 -16.76 1.54
CA MET A 112 11.39 -16.76 1.64
C MET A 112 11.96 -16.40 0.28
N TYR A 113 12.78 -15.39 0.28
CA TYR A 113 13.54 -14.98 -0.89
C TYR A 113 15.00 -15.31 -0.74
N THR A 114 15.60 -15.64 -1.86
CA THR A 114 17.06 -15.57 -2.00
C THR A 114 17.41 -14.19 -2.53
N GLY A 115 17.75 -13.27 -1.61
CA GLY A 115 18.13 -11.90 -1.98
C GLY A 115 16.98 -10.91 -2.02
N ALA A 116 17.31 -9.66 -1.78
CA ALA A 116 16.39 -8.55 -1.49
C ALA A 116 15.40 -8.21 -2.63
N ARG A 117 15.67 -8.56 -3.85
CA ARG A 117 14.81 -8.30 -5.00
C ARG A 117 14.73 -9.53 -5.87
N SER A 118 14.48 -10.65 -5.25
CA SER A 118 14.60 -11.89 -5.95
C SER A 118 13.69 -11.98 -7.17
N HIS A 119 14.25 -11.66 -8.29
CA HIS A 119 13.82 -12.17 -9.57
C HIS A 119 14.47 -13.52 -9.86
N ALA A 120 15.12 -14.09 -8.85
CA ALA A 120 16.03 -15.21 -8.99
C ALA A 120 15.34 -16.57 -9.10
N THR A 121 14.07 -16.58 -9.50
CA THR A 121 13.44 -17.86 -9.82
C THR A 121 13.22 -18.02 -11.32
N ASN A 122 13.61 -19.19 -11.83
CA ASN A 122 13.30 -19.58 -13.21
C ASN A 122 11.91 -20.24 -13.34
N TYR A 123 11.17 -20.33 -12.25
CA TYR A 123 9.86 -20.93 -12.23
C TYR A 123 8.80 -19.97 -12.79
N VAL A 124 7.87 -20.53 -13.54
CA VAL A 124 6.80 -19.75 -14.16
C VAL A 124 5.64 -19.60 -13.18
N ARG A 125 5.20 -18.37 -13.01
CA ARG A 125 3.99 -18.07 -12.26
C ARG A 125 2.77 -18.69 -12.95
N PRO A 126 1.97 -19.52 -12.26
CA PRO A 126 0.75 -20.08 -12.82
C PRO A 126 -0.30 -18.98 -13.04
N LYS A 127 -1.20 -19.21 -13.98
CA LYS A 127 -2.42 -18.40 -14.11
C LYS A 127 -3.35 -18.66 -12.92
N LEU A 128 -4.20 -17.70 -12.58
CA LEU A 128 -5.14 -17.86 -11.45
C LEU A 128 -6.09 -19.05 -11.67
N GLU A 129 -6.46 -19.32 -12.92
CA GLU A 129 -7.33 -20.43 -13.29
C GLU A 129 -6.69 -21.81 -13.03
N ASP A 130 -5.38 -21.88 -13.11
CA ASP A 130 -4.61 -23.12 -12.89
C ASP A 130 -4.32 -23.36 -11.41
N LEU A 131 -4.49 -22.33 -10.56
CA LEU A 131 -4.31 -22.44 -9.13
C LEU A 131 -5.47 -23.21 -8.50
N LYS A 132 -5.11 -24.12 -7.61
CA LYS A 132 -6.06 -24.68 -6.64
C LYS A 132 -6.22 -23.74 -5.45
N PRO A 133 -7.31 -23.88 -4.66
CA PRO A 133 -7.39 -23.21 -3.36
C PRO A 133 -6.12 -23.45 -2.55
N TYR A 134 -5.64 -22.40 -1.91
CA TYR A 134 -4.41 -22.48 -1.12
C TYR A 134 -4.55 -23.49 0.00
N GLN A 135 -3.59 -24.40 0.07
CA GLN A 135 -3.42 -25.35 1.15
C GLN A 135 -1.94 -25.40 1.48
N GLU A 136 -1.65 -25.55 2.76
CA GLU A 136 -0.28 -25.84 3.15
C GLU A 136 0.13 -27.20 2.61
N ASP A 137 1.23 -27.23 1.90
CA ASP A 137 1.84 -28.46 1.42
C ASP A 137 3.34 -28.43 1.75
N ALA A 138 3.79 -29.42 2.48
CA ALA A 138 5.19 -29.53 2.89
C ALA A 138 6.16 -29.55 1.69
N ARG A 139 5.69 -29.90 0.50
CA ARG A 139 6.47 -29.87 -0.74
C ARG A 139 6.62 -28.47 -1.32
N GLY A 140 5.73 -27.52 -0.96
CA GLY A 140 5.71 -26.18 -1.49
C GLY A 140 4.65 -25.94 -2.56
N MET A 141 4.98 -25.13 -3.58
CA MET A 141 4.12 -24.82 -4.72
C MET A 141 4.43 -25.71 -5.93
N TYR A 142 3.43 -25.97 -6.73
CA TYR A 142 3.59 -26.71 -7.99
C TYR A 142 3.76 -25.73 -9.15
N LEU A 143 4.98 -25.57 -9.62
CA LEU A 143 5.36 -24.55 -10.61
C LEU A 143 6.04 -25.15 -11.83
N ALA A 144 5.86 -24.53 -12.99
CA ALA A 144 6.61 -24.89 -14.18
C ALA A 144 8.04 -24.34 -14.11
N ASN A 145 9.03 -25.18 -14.40
CA ASN A 145 10.42 -24.77 -14.42
C ASN A 145 10.73 -23.95 -15.68
N GLY A 146 11.19 -22.71 -15.49
CA GLY A 146 11.56 -21.79 -16.56
C GLY A 146 10.39 -21.14 -17.29
N THR A 147 10.71 -20.30 -18.27
CA THR A 147 9.76 -19.46 -19.01
C THR A 147 9.27 -20.08 -20.31
N LEU A 148 9.82 -21.22 -20.71
CA LEU A 148 9.53 -21.86 -22.00
C LEU A 148 8.33 -22.77 -21.89
N GLU A 149 7.46 -22.74 -22.89
CA GLU A 149 6.35 -23.67 -23.06
C GLU A 149 6.84 -25.14 -23.06
N GLY A 150 6.02 -26.05 -22.50
CA GLY A 150 6.36 -27.49 -22.45
C GLY A 150 7.33 -27.89 -21.33
N ARG A 151 7.76 -27.00 -20.46
CA ARG A 151 8.55 -27.40 -19.29
C ARG A 151 7.70 -28.14 -18.26
N PRO A 152 8.22 -29.20 -17.66
CA PRO A 152 7.46 -29.97 -16.68
C PRO A 152 7.20 -29.13 -15.41
N TYR A 153 6.05 -29.38 -14.81
CA TYR A 153 5.75 -28.87 -13.47
C TYR A 153 6.45 -29.73 -12.43
N GLU A 154 6.92 -29.08 -11.38
CA GLU A 154 7.53 -29.72 -10.22
C GLU A 154 7.11 -29.03 -8.92
N TRP A 155 7.24 -29.73 -7.81
CA TRP A 155 7.05 -29.13 -6.49
C TRP A 155 8.28 -28.31 -6.11
N VAL A 156 8.05 -27.08 -5.72
CA VAL A 156 9.09 -26.12 -5.37
C VAL A 156 8.87 -25.63 -3.95
N ASN A 157 9.86 -25.79 -3.10
CA ASN A 157 9.79 -25.23 -1.75
C ASN A 157 9.50 -23.73 -1.81
N ILE A 158 8.62 -23.24 -0.94
CA ILE A 158 8.19 -21.85 -0.89
C ILE A 158 9.40 -20.88 -0.80
N SER A 159 10.45 -21.26 -0.08
CA SER A 159 11.67 -20.46 0.00
C SER A 159 12.38 -20.20 -1.35
N LYS A 160 12.04 -20.95 -2.38
CA LYS A 160 12.63 -20.85 -3.72
C LYS A 160 11.68 -20.25 -4.75
N THR A 161 10.49 -19.84 -4.35
CA THR A 161 9.47 -19.30 -5.28
C THR A 161 9.74 -17.86 -5.69
N GLY A 162 10.67 -17.17 -5.05
CA GLY A 162 10.93 -15.76 -5.30
C GLY A 162 9.67 -14.92 -5.08
N ASN A 163 9.41 -13.97 -5.95
CA ASN A 163 8.25 -13.07 -5.84
C ASN A 163 6.93 -13.64 -6.42
N ILE A 164 6.88 -14.93 -6.77
CA ILE A 164 5.67 -15.53 -7.38
C ILE A 164 4.46 -15.40 -6.45
N ILE A 165 4.64 -15.68 -5.16
CA ILE A 165 3.56 -15.59 -4.16
C ILE A 165 3.01 -14.17 -4.09
N GLN A 166 3.87 -13.18 -3.97
CA GLN A 166 3.47 -11.78 -3.97
C GLN A 166 2.75 -11.40 -5.27
N SER A 167 3.31 -11.78 -6.41
CA SER A 167 2.71 -11.47 -7.71
C SER A 167 1.31 -12.05 -7.88
N ILE A 168 1.06 -13.25 -7.34
CA ILE A 168 -0.29 -13.84 -7.32
C ILE A 168 -1.22 -13.02 -6.42
N ASN A 169 -0.79 -12.71 -5.20
CA ASN A 169 -1.61 -11.93 -4.27
C ASN A 169 -1.92 -10.53 -4.81
N VAL A 170 -0.94 -9.84 -5.38
CA VAL A 170 -1.13 -8.52 -5.99
C VAL A 170 -2.10 -8.59 -7.18
N GLU A 171 -2.05 -9.63 -8.01
CA GLU A 171 -3.02 -9.84 -9.08
C GLU A 171 -4.44 -10.00 -8.53
N ILE A 172 -4.61 -10.81 -7.47
CA ILE A 172 -5.91 -11.01 -6.81
C ILE A 172 -6.41 -9.70 -6.20
N LEU A 173 -5.55 -8.95 -5.51
CA LEU A 173 -5.89 -7.64 -4.95
C LEU A 173 -6.24 -6.63 -6.04
N GLY A 174 -5.56 -6.67 -7.18
CA GLY A 174 -5.87 -5.84 -8.34
C GLY A 174 -7.27 -6.12 -8.91
N ILE A 175 -7.64 -7.40 -9.02
CA ILE A 175 -9.01 -7.79 -9.45
C ILE A 175 -10.06 -7.33 -8.43
N ALA A 176 -9.77 -7.47 -7.15
CA ALA A 176 -10.67 -7.00 -6.08
C ALA A 176 -10.82 -5.47 -6.09
N ARG A 177 -9.74 -4.72 -6.35
CA ARG A 177 -9.78 -3.26 -6.55
C ARG A 177 -10.68 -2.89 -7.73
N ASP A 178 -10.52 -3.57 -8.84
CA ASP A 178 -11.34 -3.34 -10.03
C ASP A 178 -12.81 -3.66 -9.77
N ALA A 179 -13.08 -4.70 -8.99
CA ALA A 179 -14.45 -5.02 -8.54
C ALA A 179 -15.00 -3.93 -7.60
N ALA A 180 -14.22 -3.39 -6.67
CA ALA A 180 -14.65 -2.28 -5.81
C ALA A 180 -15.01 -1.04 -6.64
N PHE A 181 -14.21 -0.70 -7.64
CA PHE A 181 -14.53 0.39 -8.58
C PHE A 181 -15.84 0.11 -9.36
N LEU A 182 -16.01 -1.12 -9.88
CA LEU A 182 -17.24 -1.49 -10.59
C LEU A 182 -18.46 -1.46 -9.67
N TRP A 183 -18.35 -1.90 -8.42
CA TRP A 183 -19.39 -1.71 -7.41
C TRP A 183 -19.76 -0.24 -7.24
N TRP A 184 -18.76 0.60 -7.02
CA TRP A 184 -18.98 2.03 -6.87
C TRP A 184 -19.66 2.65 -8.10
N MET A 185 -19.30 2.24 -9.30
CA MET A 185 -19.86 2.75 -10.54
C MET A 185 -21.28 2.23 -10.84
N THR A 186 -21.54 0.94 -10.61
CA THR A 186 -22.74 0.26 -11.08
C THR A 186 -23.77 -0.05 -9.98
N GLY A 187 -23.30 -0.24 -8.74
CA GLY A 187 -24.13 -0.72 -7.63
C GLY A 187 -24.42 -2.24 -7.69
N GLU A 188 -23.80 -2.98 -8.59
CA GLU A 188 -24.02 -4.43 -8.71
C GLU A 188 -23.34 -5.19 -7.55
N LYS A 189 -24.15 -5.80 -6.68
CA LYS A 189 -23.71 -6.44 -5.44
C LYS A 189 -22.61 -7.49 -5.63
N LYS A 190 -22.60 -8.22 -6.75
CA LYS A 190 -21.58 -9.26 -7.04
C LYS A 190 -20.17 -8.72 -6.98
N TYR A 191 -19.96 -7.46 -7.37
CA TYR A 191 -18.65 -6.82 -7.31
C TYR A 191 -18.26 -6.44 -5.89
N ALA A 192 -19.22 -5.94 -5.09
CA ALA A 192 -18.96 -5.68 -3.68
C ALA A 192 -18.62 -6.95 -2.92
N ASP A 193 -19.38 -8.04 -3.14
CA ASP A 193 -19.15 -9.33 -2.50
C ASP A 193 -17.76 -9.89 -2.83
N LEU A 194 -17.35 -9.82 -4.10
CA LEU A 194 -16.01 -10.25 -4.51
C LEU A 194 -14.91 -9.41 -3.84
N ALA A 195 -15.03 -8.08 -3.94
CA ALA A 195 -14.05 -7.16 -3.38
C ALA A 195 -13.93 -7.30 -1.85
N ALA A 196 -15.08 -7.36 -1.16
CA ALA A 196 -15.11 -7.46 0.29
C ALA A 196 -14.54 -8.80 0.80
N SER A 197 -14.80 -9.91 0.13
CA SER A 197 -14.26 -11.22 0.52
C SER A 197 -12.74 -11.24 0.47
N VAL A 198 -12.15 -10.76 -0.63
CA VAL A 198 -10.70 -10.68 -0.79
C VAL A 198 -10.09 -9.71 0.22
N PHE A 199 -10.67 -8.51 0.33
CA PHE A 199 -10.19 -7.46 1.21
C PHE A 199 -10.21 -7.88 2.68
N ASP A 200 -11.37 -8.36 3.16
CA ASP A 200 -11.53 -8.79 4.55
C ASP A 200 -10.54 -9.89 4.92
N THR A 201 -10.38 -10.89 4.05
CA THR A 201 -9.44 -11.99 4.31
C THR A 201 -8.00 -11.48 4.39
N TYR A 202 -7.57 -10.67 3.43
CA TYR A 202 -6.20 -10.17 3.38
C TYR A 202 -5.91 -9.22 4.56
N MET A 203 -6.75 -8.20 4.77
CA MET A 203 -6.54 -7.20 5.81
C MET A 203 -6.65 -7.78 7.23
N THR A 204 -7.55 -8.72 7.46
CA THR A 204 -7.62 -9.44 8.75
C THR A 204 -6.33 -10.23 8.98
N GLY A 205 -5.83 -10.91 7.97
CA GLY A 205 -4.55 -11.62 8.05
C GLY A 205 -3.37 -10.67 8.37
N ILE A 206 -3.29 -9.54 7.68
CA ILE A 206 -2.26 -8.51 7.93
C ILE A 206 -2.37 -7.94 9.34
N TYR A 207 -3.57 -7.63 9.81
CA TYR A 207 -3.77 -7.06 11.14
C TYR A 207 -3.21 -7.95 12.26
N TYR A 208 -3.47 -9.24 12.20
CA TYR A 208 -3.00 -10.17 13.23
C TYR A 208 -1.57 -10.67 13.01
N ARG A 209 -1.01 -10.43 11.84
CA ARG A 209 0.35 -10.83 11.52
C ARG A 209 1.35 -9.90 12.21
N ASN A 210 2.39 -10.48 12.81
CA ASN A 210 3.47 -9.69 13.36
C ASN A 210 4.31 -9.06 12.25
N LEU A 211 4.86 -7.88 12.55
CA LEU A 211 5.86 -7.28 11.70
C LEU A 211 7.09 -8.20 11.63
N PRO A 212 7.68 -8.35 10.45
CA PRO A 212 8.92 -9.09 10.32
C PRO A 212 10.04 -8.44 11.16
N LYS A 213 10.85 -9.28 11.79
CA LYS A 213 12.00 -8.83 12.59
C LYS A 213 13.28 -9.12 11.84
N ASP A 214 14.03 -8.08 11.54
CA ASP A 214 15.37 -8.21 10.99
C ASP A 214 16.34 -8.54 12.13
N LEU A 215 16.89 -9.75 12.12
CA LEU A 215 17.82 -10.21 13.12
C LEU A 215 19.27 -9.71 12.86
N ASN A 216 19.54 -9.12 11.70
CA ASN A 216 20.89 -8.68 11.33
C ASN A 216 21.07 -7.18 11.48
N TYR A 217 20.14 -6.37 10.96
CA TYR A 217 20.35 -4.94 10.77
C TYR A 217 19.28 -4.05 11.39
N GLY A 218 18.21 -4.63 11.90
CA GLY A 218 17.11 -3.88 12.51
C GLY A 218 16.31 -2.99 11.55
N HIS A 219 16.39 -3.23 10.24
CA HIS A 219 15.59 -2.55 9.22
C HIS A 219 15.13 -3.54 8.14
N GLN A 220 14.14 -3.14 7.37
CA GLN A 220 13.43 -4.03 6.46
C GLN A 220 13.85 -3.89 4.99
N GLN A 221 15.07 -3.48 4.72
CA GLN A 221 15.57 -3.34 3.36
C GLN A 221 15.48 -4.65 2.55
N THR A 222 15.54 -5.78 3.23
CA THR A 222 15.49 -7.10 2.62
C THR A 222 14.09 -7.69 2.49
N LEU A 223 13.05 -6.97 2.94
CA LEU A 223 11.66 -7.41 2.90
C LEU A 223 10.97 -7.21 1.55
N VAL A 224 11.70 -6.79 0.54
CA VAL A 224 11.16 -6.58 -0.80
C VAL A 224 10.62 -7.88 -1.38
N GLY A 225 9.37 -7.85 -1.79
CA GLY A 225 8.70 -8.98 -2.41
C GLY A 225 7.95 -9.90 -1.47
N MET A 226 7.84 -9.57 -0.19
CA MET A 226 6.95 -10.27 0.73
C MET A 226 5.51 -9.77 0.58
N SER A 227 4.56 -10.64 0.75
CA SER A 227 3.14 -10.28 0.84
C SER A 227 2.75 -9.78 2.24
N SER A 228 3.62 -9.03 2.91
CA SER A 228 3.37 -8.56 4.27
C SER A 228 4.28 -7.40 4.66
N PHE A 229 3.72 -6.23 4.91
CA PHE A 229 4.41 -5.06 5.48
C PHE A 229 5.70 -4.65 4.78
N GLU A 230 5.69 -4.66 3.47
CA GLU A 230 6.82 -4.10 2.73
C GLU A 230 6.97 -2.60 2.96
N VAL A 231 8.19 -2.11 2.86
CA VAL A 231 8.50 -0.69 3.01
C VAL A 231 8.80 -0.01 1.67
N ILE A 232 9.09 -0.80 0.64
CA ILE A 232 9.33 -0.34 -0.73
C ILE A 232 8.68 -1.31 -1.72
N HIS A 233 8.36 -0.81 -2.92
CA HIS A 233 7.68 -1.59 -3.96
C HIS A 233 6.36 -2.23 -3.49
N GLU A 234 5.59 -1.48 -2.70
CA GLU A 234 4.40 -1.99 -2.04
C GLU A 234 3.19 -1.97 -2.95
N ASP A 235 3.16 -2.87 -3.90
CA ASP A 235 2.06 -3.02 -4.87
C ASP A 235 0.75 -3.40 -4.18
N ALA A 236 0.79 -4.08 -3.04
CA ALA A 236 -0.40 -4.42 -2.29
C ALA A 236 -1.10 -3.16 -1.73
N VAL A 237 -0.37 -2.20 -1.18
CA VAL A 237 -0.94 -0.91 -0.72
C VAL A 237 -1.58 -0.16 -1.87
N ASN A 238 -0.93 -0.13 -3.04
CA ASN A 238 -1.46 0.50 -4.26
C ASN A 238 -2.81 -0.10 -4.72
N ALA A 239 -3.05 -1.37 -4.41
CA ALA A 239 -4.33 -2.01 -4.67
C ALA A 239 -5.33 -1.83 -3.53
N LEU A 240 -4.89 -2.01 -2.28
CA LEU A 240 -5.75 -2.03 -1.09
C LEU A 240 -6.34 -0.66 -0.75
N VAL A 241 -5.57 0.42 -0.93
CA VAL A 241 -6.04 1.78 -0.62
C VAL A 241 -7.24 2.17 -1.49
N PRO A 242 -7.17 2.15 -2.83
CA PRO A 242 -8.34 2.48 -3.65
C PRO A 242 -9.47 1.43 -3.52
N LEU A 243 -9.14 0.16 -3.27
CA LEU A 243 -10.15 -0.86 -2.99
C LEU A 243 -11.00 -0.48 -1.77
N TYR A 244 -10.34 -0.19 -0.64
CA TYR A 244 -11.01 0.25 0.58
C TYR A 244 -11.83 1.51 0.37
N ASP A 245 -11.26 2.48 -0.33
CA ASP A 245 -11.88 3.78 -0.56
C ASP A 245 -13.19 3.67 -1.37
N PHE A 246 -13.20 2.89 -2.46
CA PHE A 246 -14.40 2.62 -3.26
C PHE A 246 -15.43 1.74 -2.55
N LEU A 247 -14.99 0.87 -1.65
CA LEU A 247 -15.83 -0.10 -0.96
C LEU A 247 -16.28 0.35 0.43
N TYR A 248 -15.81 1.51 0.90
CA TYR A 248 -15.96 1.97 2.28
C TYR A 248 -17.38 1.88 2.82
N ASP A 249 -18.36 2.43 2.11
CA ASP A 249 -19.76 2.45 2.55
C ASP A 249 -20.34 1.03 2.66
N TYR A 250 -19.95 0.15 1.75
CA TYR A 250 -20.32 -1.26 1.83
C TYR A 250 -19.70 -1.95 3.05
N LEU A 251 -18.40 -1.77 3.27
CA LEU A 251 -17.70 -2.34 4.43
C LEU A 251 -18.25 -1.81 5.75
N LYS A 252 -18.53 -0.52 5.82
CA LYS A 252 -19.12 0.11 7.02
C LYS A 252 -20.49 -0.44 7.36
N THR A 253 -21.24 -0.93 6.39
CA THR A 253 -22.54 -1.55 6.59
C THR A 253 -22.46 -3.05 6.84
N ASP A 254 -21.69 -3.77 6.03
CA ASP A 254 -21.64 -5.24 6.01
C ASP A 254 -20.58 -5.83 6.97
N LYS A 255 -19.56 -5.06 7.27
CA LYS A 255 -18.38 -5.43 8.10
C LYS A 255 -18.09 -4.40 9.20
N ALA A 256 -19.12 -3.78 9.76
CA ALA A 256 -18.97 -2.69 10.73
C ALA A 256 -18.07 -3.05 11.92
N ASP A 257 -18.13 -4.29 12.37
CA ASP A 257 -17.31 -4.85 13.47
C ASP A 257 -15.82 -5.01 13.13
N LYS A 258 -15.46 -4.89 11.85
CA LYS A 258 -14.08 -5.04 11.38
C LYS A 258 -13.39 -3.74 10.96
N MET A 259 -14.09 -2.62 10.98
CA MET A 259 -13.53 -1.34 10.52
C MET A 259 -12.26 -0.96 11.30
N ASP A 260 -12.21 -1.21 12.60
CA ASP A 260 -11.02 -0.98 13.43
C ASP A 260 -9.86 -1.91 13.05
N ILE A 261 -10.15 -3.15 12.66
CA ILE A 261 -9.15 -4.10 12.17
C ILE A 261 -8.53 -3.59 10.87
N TYR A 262 -9.34 -3.12 9.94
CA TYR A 262 -8.85 -2.59 8.67
C TYR A 262 -8.01 -1.32 8.86
N ALA A 263 -8.52 -0.36 9.62
CA ALA A 263 -7.77 0.83 9.97
C ALA A 263 -6.46 0.49 10.71
N GLY A 264 -6.53 -0.44 11.67
CA GLY A 264 -5.36 -0.92 12.41
C GLY A 264 -4.30 -1.57 11.52
N ALA A 265 -4.69 -2.32 10.48
CA ALA A 265 -3.77 -2.90 9.53
C ALA A 265 -3.07 -1.84 8.69
N PHE A 266 -3.80 -0.86 8.17
CA PHE A 266 -3.22 0.28 7.44
C PHE A 266 -2.26 1.10 8.31
N LYS A 267 -2.66 1.41 9.54
CA LYS A 267 -1.82 2.14 10.51
C LYS A 267 -0.54 1.39 10.82
N LYS A 268 -0.63 0.08 11.07
CA LYS A 268 0.53 -0.79 11.30
C LYS A 268 1.50 -0.75 10.12
N TRP A 269 0.99 -0.70 8.90
CA TRP A 269 1.81 -0.59 7.70
C TRP A 269 2.53 0.74 7.63
N ALA A 270 1.80 1.86 7.79
CA ALA A 270 2.38 3.20 7.78
C ALA A 270 3.41 3.39 8.90
N ASP A 271 3.10 2.96 10.14
CA ASP A 271 4.04 3.01 11.26
C ASP A 271 5.30 2.18 10.99
N ASN A 272 5.15 0.99 10.37
CA ASN A 272 6.29 0.18 9.99
C ASN A 272 7.21 0.87 8.97
N ILE A 273 6.64 1.56 7.99
CA ILE A 273 7.44 2.34 7.03
C ILE A 273 8.18 3.47 7.74
N ILE A 274 7.52 4.17 8.64
CA ILE A 274 8.10 5.28 9.42
C ILE A 274 9.28 4.80 10.29
N ASP A 275 9.14 3.65 10.91
CA ASP A 275 10.10 3.15 11.89
C ASP A 275 11.22 2.32 11.26
N ASN A 276 10.95 1.63 10.17
CA ASN A 276 11.84 0.62 9.58
C ASN A 276 12.12 0.83 8.08
N GLY A 277 11.66 1.92 7.50
CA GLY A 277 11.84 2.21 6.08
C GLY A 277 13.30 2.44 5.68
N VAL A 278 13.54 2.56 4.40
CA VAL A 278 14.84 2.87 3.81
C VAL A 278 15.00 4.39 3.75
N PRO A 279 16.01 4.96 4.43
CA PRO A 279 16.21 6.39 4.44
C PRO A 279 16.73 6.90 3.09
N HIS A 280 16.42 8.15 2.77
CA HIS A 280 16.78 8.91 1.57
C HIS A 280 16.49 8.19 0.24
N ASN A 281 16.90 8.78 -0.86
CA ASN A 281 16.73 8.33 -2.25
C ASN A 281 15.26 8.16 -2.72
N ASN A 282 15.08 7.62 -3.92
CA ASN A 282 13.78 7.37 -4.53
C ASN A 282 12.88 6.44 -3.68
N TRP A 283 13.45 5.49 -2.94
CA TRP A 283 12.66 4.59 -2.10
C TRP A 283 11.96 5.31 -0.97
N ASN A 284 12.61 6.31 -0.37
CA ASN A 284 11.99 7.10 0.69
C ASN A 284 10.79 7.92 0.18
N LEU A 285 10.84 8.38 -1.07
CA LEU A 285 9.71 9.02 -1.72
C LEU A 285 8.56 8.03 -1.99
N MET A 286 8.86 6.83 -2.46
CA MET A 286 7.84 5.77 -2.62
C MET A 286 7.16 5.45 -1.29
N GLN A 287 7.93 5.37 -0.22
CA GLN A 287 7.42 5.18 1.14
C GLN A 287 6.50 6.34 1.57
N ALA A 288 6.90 7.59 1.32
CA ALA A 288 6.07 8.77 1.58
C ALA A 288 4.72 8.68 0.85
N ARG A 289 4.72 8.23 -0.41
CA ARG A 289 3.50 8.01 -1.19
C ARG A 289 2.58 6.97 -0.55
N TYR A 290 3.12 5.87 -0.03
CA TYR A 290 2.31 4.86 0.67
C TYR A 290 1.71 5.40 1.97
N ILE A 291 2.50 6.09 2.79
CA ILE A 291 2.00 6.74 4.02
C ILE A 291 0.90 7.76 3.69
N MET A 292 1.13 8.61 2.68
CA MET A 292 0.13 9.57 2.21
C MET A 292 -1.17 8.86 1.78
N SER A 293 -1.06 7.85 0.95
CA SER A 293 -2.24 7.15 0.43
C SER A 293 -3.06 6.50 1.55
N ILE A 294 -2.39 5.92 2.54
CA ILE A 294 -3.02 5.40 3.75
C ILE A 294 -3.67 6.54 4.55
N GLY A 295 -2.97 7.66 4.76
CA GLY A 295 -3.51 8.82 5.44
C GLY A 295 -4.79 9.35 4.78
N MET A 296 -4.84 9.37 3.45
CA MET A 296 -6.00 9.86 2.71
C MET A 296 -7.27 9.04 2.94
N ILE A 297 -7.17 7.76 3.27
CA ILE A 297 -8.35 6.90 3.45
C ILE A 297 -8.72 6.65 4.91
N LEU A 298 -7.87 6.98 5.86
CA LEU A 298 -8.16 6.85 7.29
C LEU A 298 -9.11 7.96 7.76
N GLU A 299 -9.92 7.64 8.75
CA GLU A 299 -10.76 8.63 9.41
C GLU A 299 -9.90 9.72 10.09
N PRO A 300 -10.48 10.89 10.43
CA PRO A 300 -9.77 11.93 11.15
C PRO A 300 -9.13 11.44 12.45
N ASP A 301 -8.04 12.10 12.87
CA ASP A 301 -7.29 11.78 14.09
C ASP A 301 -8.18 11.63 15.32
N ALA A 302 -9.22 12.45 15.42
CA ALA A 302 -10.17 12.42 16.53
C ALA A 302 -10.95 11.09 16.64
N SER A 303 -11.05 10.35 15.56
CA SER A 303 -11.75 9.06 15.51
C SER A 303 -10.99 7.93 16.16
N TYR A 304 -9.70 8.11 16.43
CA TYR A 304 -8.83 7.07 16.98
C TYR A 304 -8.33 7.41 18.39
N PRO A 305 -8.28 6.42 19.31
CA PRO A 305 -7.79 6.65 20.68
C PRO A 305 -6.35 7.18 20.74
N ASP A 306 -5.48 6.71 19.83
CA ASP A 306 -4.08 7.09 19.73
C ASP A 306 -3.85 8.40 18.95
N LYS A 307 -4.92 9.01 18.44
CA LYS A 307 -4.86 10.23 17.63
C LYS A 307 -3.97 10.11 16.38
N LYS A 308 -3.82 8.91 15.87
CA LYS A 308 -3.14 8.64 14.60
C LYS A 308 -4.18 8.29 13.53
N GLY A 309 -4.73 9.28 12.91
CA GLY A 309 -5.67 9.18 11.79
C GLY A 309 -5.07 9.74 10.51
N GLY A 310 -5.94 10.20 9.62
CA GLY A 310 -5.53 10.69 8.32
C GLY A 310 -4.65 11.93 8.40
N GLU A 311 -5.01 12.90 9.27
CA GLU A 311 -4.23 14.14 9.42
C GLU A 311 -2.83 13.85 9.97
N TYR A 312 -2.69 12.91 10.90
CA TYR A 312 -1.41 12.52 11.47
C TYR A 312 -0.44 12.00 10.40
N TYR A 313 -0.88 11.09 9.54
CA TYR A 313 -0.01 10.51 8.52
C TYR A 313 0.29 11.47 7.37
N ILE A 314 -0.67 12.31 7.01
CA ILE A 314 -0.45 13.37 6.01
C ILE A 314 0.53 14.42 6.54
N ASP A 315 0.35 14.87 7.78
CA ASP A 315 1.30 15.79 8.44
C ASP A 315 2.69 15.16 8.53
N TYR A 316 2.77 13.85 8.80
CA TYR A 316 4.03 13.15 8.82
C TYR A 316 4.77 13.26 7.49
N VAL A 317 4.08 12.97 6.40
CA VAL A 317 4.66 13.05 5.04
C VAL A 317 5.10 14.47 4.70
N LEU A 318 4.33 15.48 5.08
CA LEU A 318 4.61 16.87 4.72
C LEU A 318 5.71 17.48 5.58
N ASN A 319 5.65 17.28 6.90
CA ASN A 319 6.36 18.12 7.87
C ASN A 319 7.29 17.35 8.81
N ARG A 320 7.11 16.05 9.02
CA ARG A 320 7.87 15.30 10.02
C ARG A 320 8.94 14.42 9.38
N SER A 321 9.97 14.14 10.13
CA SER A 321 11.04 13.25 9.70
C SER A 321 11.50 12.36 10.83
N SER A 322 11.77 11.09 10.51
CA SER A 322 12.55 10.16 11.32
C SER A 322 13.88 9.85 10.64
N ILE A 323 14.69 9.02 11.26
CA ILE A 323 15.91 8.53 10.63
C ILE A 323 15.62 7.57 9.45
N ARG A 324 14.38 7.09 9.31
CA ARG A 324 13.96 6.12 8.30
C ARG A 324 13.02 6.71 7.25
N GLN A 325 12.25 7.74 7.60
CA GLN A 325 11.32 8.39 6.70
C GLN A 325 11.44 9.89 6.83
N TRP A 326 11.80 10.57 5.76
CA TRP A 326 11.92 12.02 5.71
C TRP A 326 10.63 12.66 5.19
N SER A 327 10.41 13.91 5.60
CA SER A 327 9.35 14.72 5.02
C SER A 327 9.62 15.01 3.55
N LEU A 328 8.57 15.29 2.78
CA LEU A 328 8.70 15.67 1.37
C LEU A 328 9.64 16.85 1.17
N LYS A 329 9.56 17.86 2.06
CA LYS A 329 10.46 19.00 2.00
C LYS A 329 11.92 18.57 2.17
N GLN A 330 12.23 17.78 3.17
CA GLN A 330 13.59 17.29 3.41
C GLN A 330 14.11 16.43 2.25
N LEU A 331 13.24 15.61 1.67
CA LEU A 331 13.59 14.80 0.50
C LEU A 331 13.89 15.66 -0.73
N ALA A 332 13.10 16.70 -0.96
CA ALA A 332 13.34 17.63 -2.05
C ALA A 332 14.66 18.39 -1.85
N ASP A 333 14.87 18.93 -0.66
CA ASP A 333 16.10 19.69 -0.32
C ASP A 333 17.36 18.83 -0.42
N TYR A 334 17.27 17.53 -0.14
CA TYR A 334 18.39 16.59 -0.24
C TYR A 334 18.62 16.09 -1.66
N GLY A 335 17.54 15.75 -2.37
CA GLY A 335 17.60 14.99 -3.61
C GLY A 335 17.76 15.84 -4.86
N TYR A 336 17.31 17.10 -4.83
CA TYR A 336 17.42 18.00 -5.96
C TYR A 336 18.57 18.99 -5.79
N ASP A 337 19.40 19.08 -6.81
CA ASP A 337 20.34 20.19 -6.93
C ASP A 337 19.58 21.48 -7.24
N THR A 338 19.74 22.47 -6.39
CA THR A 338 18.95 23.72 -6.46
C THR A 338 19.29 24.62 -7.65
N GLU A 339 20.47 24.46 -8.25
CA GLU A 339 20.91 25.24 -9.41
C GLU A 339 20.44 24.59 -10.73
N THR A 340 20.52 23.27 -10.81
CA THR A 340 20.23 22.53 -12.04
C THR A 340 18.84 21.88 -12.06
N GLY A 341 18.21 21.70 -10.91
CA GLY A 341 16.94 20.97 -10.77
C GLY A 341 17.07 19.47 -11.03
N ILE A 342 18.29 18.94 -10.99
CA ILE A 342 18.55 17.52 -11.26
C ILE A 342 18.48 16.73 -9.96
N TRP A 343 17.75 15.61 -9.99
CA TRP A 343 17.74 14.63 -8.90
C TRP A 343 19.11 13.93 -8.77
N ALA A 344 19.56 13.74 -7.54
CA ALA A 344 20.91 13.24 -7.22
C ALA A 344 21.24 11.81 -7.72
N GLU A 345 20.22 11.05 -8.11
CA GLU A 345 20.39 9.71 -8.69
C GLU A 345 20.41 9.77 -10.23
N CYS A 346 20.52 8.62 -10.87
CA CYS A 346 20.62 8.54 -12.33
C CYS A 346 19.32 9.04 -13.04
N PRO A 347 19.38 9.41 -14.33
CA PRO A 347 18.23 9.95 -15.06
C PRO A 347 16.98 9.07 -15.06
N GLY A 348 17.14 7.75 -15.02
CA GLY A 348 16.01 6.82 -14.92
C GLY A 348 15.26 6.97 -13.61
N TYR A 349 15.97 7.12 -12.50
CA TYR A 349 15.33 7.38 -11.20
C TYR A 349 14.74 8.79 -11.10
N SER A 350 15.33 9.78 -11.76
CA SER A 350 14.74 11.12 -11.83
C SER A 350 13.34 11.11 -12.42
N GLN A 351 13.09 10.30 -13.45
CA GLN A 351 11.75 10.18 -14.06
C GLN A 351 10.74 9.56 -13.08
N VAL A 352 11.15 8.51 -12.34
CA VAL A 352 10.29 7.87 -11.33
C VAL A 352 9.94 8.87 -10.23
N VAL A 353 10.95 9.59 -9.73
CA VAL A 353 10.80 10.59 -8.67
C VAL A 353 9.86 11.73 -9.08
N ILE A 354 10.03 12.26 -10.30
CA ILE A 354 9.15 13.31 -10.83
C ILE A 354 7.70 12.79 -10.93
N GLY A 355 7.53 11.55 -11.40
CA GLY A 355 6.22 10.90 -11.45
C GLY A 355 5.56 10.81 -10.07
N ASP A 356 6.26 10.26 -9.08
CA ASP A 356 5.76 10.11 -7.72
C ASP A 356 5.43 11.45 -7.06
N TYR A 357 6.29 12.48 -7.21
CA TYR A 357 5.99 13.84 -6.73
C TYR A 357 4.76 14.42 -7.41
N THR A 358 4.64 14.28 -8.72
CA THR A 358 3.51 14.81 -9.49
C THR A 358 2.20 14.17 -9.03
N ASP A 359 2.18 12.86 -8.82
CA ASP A 359 1.02 12.13 -8.31
C ASP A 359 0.62 12.63 -6.92
N MET A 360 1.60 12.73 -6.00
CA MET A 360 1.34 13.18 -4.63
C MET A 360 0.83 14.63 -4.59
N VAL A 361 1.46 15.54 -5.31
CA VAL A 361 1.05 16.94 -5.39
C VAL A 361 -0.35 17.07 -5.98
N THR A 362 -0.66 16.30 -7.02
CA THR A 362 -1.99 16.28 -7.63
C THR A 362 -3.07 15.78 -6.66
N ILE A 363 -2.75 14.77 -5.86
CA ILE A 363 -3.66 14.24 -4.84
C ILE A 363 -3.85 15.26 -3.71
N PHE A 364 -2.80 15.91 -3.25
CA PHE A 364 -2.89 16.96 -2.22
C PHE A 364 -3.68 18.17 -2.68
N ASP A 365 -3.43 18.65 -3.90
CA ASP A 365 -4.18 19.77 -4.47
C ASP A 365 -5.68 19.46 -4.56
N ARG A 366 -6.02 18.33 -5.16
CA ARG A 366 -7.42 17.93 -5.36
C ARG A 366 -8.17 17.67 -4.06
N ASN A 367 -7.57 16.97 -3.12
CA ASN A 367 -8.28 16.49 -1.92
C ASN A 367 -8.17 17.42 -0.73
N LEU A 368 -7.10 18.19 -0.65
CA LEU A 368 -6.83 19.09 0.49
C LEU A 368 -6.76 20.56 0.08
N GLY A 369 -6.83 20.88 -1.22
CA GLY A 369 -6.64 22.23 -1.73
C GLY A 369 -5.23 22.77 -1.50
N MET A 370 -4.24 21.89 -1.39
CA MET A 370 -2.84 22.25 -1.15
C MET A 370 -2.09 22.27 -2.48
N ASP A 371 -1.86 23.46 -3.03
CA ASP A 371 -1.00 23.60 -4.21
C ASP A 371 0.48 23.62 -3.79
N LEU A 372 1.10 22.46 -3.79
CA LEU A 372 2.52 22.30 -3.46
C LEU A 372 3.46 22.53 -4.65
N ARG A 373 2.95 22.91 -5.82
CA ARG A 373 3.75 23.20 -7.02
C ARG A 373 4.47 24.54 -6.90
N PHE A 374 3.96 25.44 -6.09
CA PHE A 374 4.53 26.77 -5.89
C PHE A 374 4.78 27.00 -4.39
N PRO A 375 6.02 27.31 -3.99
CA PRO A 375 6.29 27.70 -2.62
C PRO A 375 5.54 29.01 -2.31
N SER A 376 4.72 28.97 -1.26
CA SER A 376 4.04 30.16 -0.73
C SER A 376 5.01 31.06 0.01
#